data_0e8748d56f3194c7f7ce2ce4eced1949
#
_entry.id   0e8748d56f3194c7f7ce2ce4eced1949
#
_cell.length_a   1.000
_cell.length_b   1.000
_cell.length_c   1.000
_cell.angle_alpha   90.00
_cell.angle_beta   90.00
_cell.angle_gamma   90.00
#
_symmetry.space_group_name_H-M   'P 1'
#
loop_
_entity.id
_entity.type
_entity.pdbx_description
1 polymer ?
#
loop_
_entity_poly.entity_id
_entity_poly.type
_entity_poly.pdbx_seq_one_letter_code
_entity_poly.pdbx_strand_id
1 'polypeptide(L)'
;MEPALNSDVAITAAACWHVLSARKFSYFPKILDFLECIYRTAPDLFHYRHYAKLSLGLRARILLDLIAQNGTDDETWKTFQKLFPKTPSDAVSYATHRDIHKVQSANASFRSMVKRLFEDDEFRKNYMKEQVALEYGEPFVAMLEKLLRELLVRLNTALSKNNSKQLMIALERYLPCTQVDDSIDMSL
;
A
#
# COMPACT_ATOMS: atom_id res chain seq x y z
N MET A 1 -20.55 23.20 5.55
CA MET A 1 -19.15 22.71 5.79
C MET A 1 -18.92 21.29 5.33
N GLU A 2 -19.93 20.58 4.80
CA GLU A 2 -19.80 19.18 4.28
C GLU A 2 -19.15 19.01 2.90
N PRO A 3 -19.17 19.94 1.94
CA PRO A 3 -18.59 19.69 0.61
C PRO A 3 -17.06 19.68 0.56
N ALA A 4 -16.36 20.41 1.45
CA ALA A 4 -14.90 20.52 1.42
C ALA A 4 -14.21 19.19 1.75
N LEU A 5 -14.66 18.47 2.76
CA LEU A 5 -14.01 17.25 3.25
C LEU A 5 -14.21 16.06 2.29
N ASN A 6 -15.36 15.93 1.64
CA ASN A 6 -15.54 14.97 0.54
C ASN A 6 -14.59 15.27 -0.61
N SER A 7 -14.27 16.54 -0.82
CA SER A 7 -13.29 16.99 -1.79
C SER A 7 -11.88 16.49 -1.46
N ASP A 8 -11.43 16.61 -0.21
CA ASP A 8 -10.06 16.24 0.20
C ASP A 8 -9.81 14.73 0.09
N VAL A 9 -10.79 13.91 0.51
CA VAL A 9 -10.70 12.45 0.33
C VAL A 9 -10.72 12.09 -1.14
N ALA A 10 -11.55 12.74 -1.95
CA ALA A 10 -11.61 12.50 -3.39
C ALA A 10 -10.30 12.91 -4.09
N ILE A 11 -9.71 14.03 -3.71
CA ILE A 11 -8.41 14.49 -4.23
C ILE A 11 -7.31 13.50 -3.84
N THR A 12 -7.26 13.07 -2.57
CA THR A 12 -6.28 12.08 -2.11
C THR A 12 -6.44 10.75 -2.85
N ALA A 13 -7.66 10.30 -3.06
CA ALA A 13 -7.97 9.09 -3.84
C ALA A 13 -7.49 9.21 -5.30
N ALA A 14 -7.74 10.36 -5.93
CA ALA A 14 -7.27 10.65 -7.29
C ALA A 14 -5.73 10.71 -7.36
N ALA A 15 -5.08 11.32 -6.37
CA ALA A 15 -3.62 11.36 -6.27
C ALA A 15 -3.03 9.94 -6.11
N CYS A 16 -3.61 9.09 -5.24
CA CYS A 16 -3.20 7.69 -5.09
C CYS A 16 -3.33 6.92 -6.41
N TRP A 17 -4.43 7.12 -7.12
CA TRP A 17 -4.63 6.54 -8.45
C TRP A 17 -3.55 6.98 -9.44
N HIS A 18 -3.32 8.29 -9.54
CA HIS A 18 -2.32 8.85 -10.44
C HIS A 18 -0.90 8.33 -10.14
N VAL A 19 -0.52 8.28 -8.87
CA VAL A 19 0.79 7.77 -8.42
C VAL A 19 0.97 6.32 -8.85
N LEU A 20 -0.02 5.46 -8.64
CA LEU A 20 0.08 4.04 -8.99
C LEU A 20 0.09 3.84 -10.51
N SER A 21 -0.81 4.52 -11.24
CA SER A 21 -0.90 4.43 -12.70
C SER A 21 0.35 4.97 -13.41
N ALA A 22 0.97 6.01 -12.85
CA ALA A 22 2.21 6.59 -13.36
C ALA A 22 3.48 5.84 -12.89
N ARG A 23 3.34 4.74 -12.13
CA ARG A 23 4.47 3.92 -11.61
C ARG A 23 5.47 4.73 -10.76
N LYS A 24 5.00 5.76 -10.05
CA LYS A 24 5.84 6.60 -9.17
C LYS A 24 6.11 5.88 -7.84
N PHE A 25 6.99 4.88 -7.84
CA PHE A 25 7.24 3.97 -6.71
C PHE A 25 7.66 4.70 -5.44
N SER A 26 8.38 5.81 -5.54
CA SER A 26 8.79 6.64 -4.40
C SER A 26 7.61 7.17 -3.56
N TYR A 27 6.44 7.31 -4.17
CA TYR A 27 5.21 7.76 -3.51
C TYR A 27 4.29 6.62 -3.04
N PHE A 28 4.64 5.36 -3.27
CA PHE A 28 3.84 4.21 -2.81
C PHE A 28 3.63 4.17 -1.28
N PRO A 29 4.55 4.64 -0.43
CA PRO A 29 4.28 4.79 1.00
C PRO A 29 3.04 5.63 1.31
N LYS A 30 2.78 6.70 0.54
CA LYS A 30 1.57 7.53 0.70
C LYS A 30 0.28 6.78 0.37
N ILE A 31 0.33 5.91 -0.65
CA ILE A 31 -0.81 5.03 -0.97
C ILE A 31 -1.05 4.06 0.19
N LEU A 32 0.01 3.50 0.76
CA LEU A 32 -0.08 2.57 1.89
C LEU A 32 -0.70 3.24 3.13
N ASP A 33 -0.25 4.45 3.48
CA ASP A 33 -0.81 5.24 4.58
C ASP A 33 -2.31 5.51 4.37
N PHE A 34 -2.71 5.87 3.16
CA PHE A 34 -4.11 6.09 2.79
C PHE A 34 -4.94 4.80 2.92
N LEU A 35 -4.43 3.67 2.45
CA LEU A 35 -5.10 2.38 2.57
C LEU A 35 -5.29 1.95 4.02
N GLU A 36 -4.28 2.12 4.86
CA GLU A 36 -4.34 1.79 6.29
C GLU A 36 -5.35 2.68 7.01
N CYS A 37 -5.39 3.97 6.66
CA CYS A 37 -6.39 4.90 7.18
C CYS A 37 -7.82 4.45 6.82
N ILE A 38 -8.09 4.17 5.54
CA ILE A 38 -9.42 3.70 5.10
C ILE A 38 -9.79 2.39 5.79
N TYR A 39 -8.86 1.44 5.85
CA TYR A 39 -9.15 0.12 6.42
C TYR A 39 -9.46 0.18 7.92
N ARG A 40 -8.80 1.05 8.68
CA ARG A 40 -9.10 1.28 10.10
C ARG A 40 -10.45 1.96 10.31
N THR A 41 -10.81 2.87 9.42
CA THR A 41 -12.01 3.69 9.55
C THR A 41 -13.27 2.98 9.05
N ALA A 42 -13.16 2.22 7.96
CA ALA A 42 -14.26 1.53 7.30
C ALA A 42 -13.83 0.15 6.80
N PRO A 43 -13.61 -0.80 7.72
CA PRO A 43 -13.11 -2.14 7.37
C PRO A 43 -14.08 -2.91 6.45
N ASP A 44 -15.38 -2.61 6.52
CA ASP A 44 -16.41 -3.25 5.69
C ASP A 44 -16.41 -2.76 4.24
N LEU A 45 -15.69 -1.69 3.95
CA LEU A 45 -15.62 -1.11 2.61
C LEU A 45 -14.90 -2.05 1.63
N PHE A 46 -13.97 -2.85 2.16
CA PHE A 46 -13.07 -3.64 1.35
C PHE A 46 -12.79 -5.01 1.98
N HIS A 47 -12.99 -6.07 1.24
CA HIS A 47 -12.71 -7.41 1.76
C HIS A 47 -11.25 -7.54 2.24
N TYR A 48 -11.03 -8.10 3.42
CA TYR A 48 -9.71 -8.32 4.00
C TYR A 48 -8.70 -8.89 3.01
N ARG A 49 -9.08 -9.91 2.25
CA ARG A 49 -8.21 -10.55 1.25
C ARG A 49 -7.70 -9.56 0.20
N HIS A 50 -8.54 -8.63 -0.27
CA HIS A 50 -8.16 -7.64 -1.28
C HIS A 50 -7.29 -6.55 -0.66
N TYR A 51 -7.65 -6.08 0.53
CA TYR A 51 -6.82 -5.15 1.31
C TYR A 51 -5.42 -5.72 1.55
N ALA A 52 -5.33 -6.95 2.09
CA ALA A 52 -4.07 -7.59 2.40
C ALA A 52 -3.21 -7.79 1.14
N LYS A 53 -3.81 -8.23 0.02
CA LYS A 53 -3.10 -8.40 -1.25
C LYS A 53 -2.55 -7.08 -1.78
N LEU A 54 -3.35 -6.00 -1.74
CA LEU A 54 -2.92 -4.67 -2.16
C LEU A 54 -1.84 -4.11 -1.24
N SER A 55 -2.05 -4.17 0.08
CA SER A 55 -1.11 -3.67 1.09
C SER A 55 0.23 -4.41 1.04
N LEU A 56 0.23 -5.76 1.06
CA LEU A 56 1.46 -6.55 0.94
C LEU A 56 2.18 -6.32 -0.38
N GLY A 57 1.42 -6.19 -1.48
CA GLY A 57 1.99 -5.92 -2.80
C GLY A 57 2.70 -4.57 -2.88
N LEU A 58 2.10 -3.51 -2.33
CA LEU A 58 2.72 -2.19 -2.24
C LEU A 58 3.97 -2.22 -1.37
N ARG A 59 3.89 -2.85 -0.18
CA ARG A 59 5.04 -3.01 0.74
C ARG A 59 6.19 -3.76 0.05
N ALA A 60 5.88 -4.84 -0.68
CA ALA A 60 6.89 -5.60 -1.43
C ALA A 60 7.57 -4.72 -2.49
N ARG A 61 6.78 -3.96 -3.25
CA ARG A 61 7.33 -3.09 -4.29
C ARG A 61 8.17 -1.96 -3.72
N ILE A 62 7.74 -1.32 -2.63
CA ILE A 62 8.53 -0.30 -1.91
C ILE A 62 9.89 -0.87 -1.50
N LEU A 63 9.90 -2.04 -0.87
CA LEU A 63 11.14 -2.63 -0.37
C LEU A 63 12.08 -3.05 -1.50
N LEU A 64 11.57 -3.67 -2.56
CA LEU A 64 12.39 -4.07 -3.71
C LEU A 64 12.98 -2.84 -4.44
N ASP A 65 12.23 -1.76 -4.52
CA ASP A 65 12.73 -0.50 -5.08
C ASP A 65 13.84 0.12 -4.23
N LEU A 66 13.69 0.11 -2.89
CA LEU A 66 14.75 0.52 -1.97
C LEU A 66 16.01 -0.34 -2.10
N ILE A 67 15.87 -1.66 -2.19
CA ILE A 67 17.01 -2.57 -2.39
C ILE A 67 17.70 -2.29 -3.73
N ALA A 68 16.94 -1.96 -4.76
CA ALA A 68 17.49 -1.62 -6.07
C ALA A 68 18.31 -0.32 -6.05
N GLN A 69 17.87 0.68 -5.27
CA GLN A 69 18.50 2.00 -5.20
C GLN A 69 19.64 2.04 -4.20
N ASN A 70 19.44 1.52 -2.99
CA ASN A 70 20.34 1.69 -1.84
C ASN A 70 21.08 0.40 -1.47
N GLY A 71 20.74 -0.73 -2.08
CA GLY A 71 21.28 -2.04 -1.68
C GLY A 71 20.67 -2.53 -0.38
N THR A 72 21.51 -3.23 0.41
CA THR A 72 21.10 -3.86 1.68
C THR A 72 21.73 -3.17 2.88
N ASP A 73 21.60 -1.85 2.96
CA ASP A 73 22.07 -1.05 4.09
C ASP A 73 21.18 -1.22 5.35
N ASP A 74 21.66 -0.65 6.47
CA ASP A 74 20.95 -0.71 7.74
C ASP A 74 19.58 -0.02 7.70
N GLU A 75 19.41 1.00 6.88
CA GLU A 75 18.17 1.73 6.76
C GLU A 75 17.12 0.94 5.95
N THR A 76 17.55 0.30 4.88
CA THR A 76 16.72 -0.65 4.14
C THR A 76 16.30 -1.82 5.03
N TRP A 77 17.20 -2.31 5.90
CA TRP A 77 16.86 -3.35 6.88
C TRP A 77 15.81 -2.90 7.90
N LYS A 78 15.95 -1.69 8.46
CA LYS A 78 14.95 -1.11 9.37
C LYS A 78 13.59 -0.95 8.68
N THR A 79 13.59 -0.49 7.44
CA THR A 79 12.37 -0.37 6.62
C THR A 79 11.72 -1.72 6.37
N PHE A 80 12.52 -2.75 6.07
CA PHE A 80 12.02 -4.12 5.95
C PHE A 80 11.33 -4.60 7.22
N GLN A 81 11.95 -4.40 8.39
CA GLN A 81 11.35 -4.82 9.66
C GLN A 81 10.04 -4.08 9.97
N LYS A 82 9.94 -2.80 9.60
CA LYS A 82 8.74 -1.98 9.77
C LYS A 82 7.61 -2.44 8.84
N LEU A 83 7.91 -2.65 7.56
CA LEU A 83 6.91 -3.01 6.55
C LEU A 83 6.43 -4.46 6.69
N PHE A 84 7.29 -5.36 7.15
CA PHE A 84 7.02 -6.78 7.29
C PHE A 84 7.33 -7.27 8.70
N PRO A 85 6.52 -6.90 9.72
CA PRO A 85 6.72 -7.37 11.09
C PRO A 85 6.59 -8.89 11.20
N LYS A 86 7.28 -9.50 12.18
CA LYS A 86 7.22 -10.96 12.42
C LYS A 86 5.83 -11.40 12.82
N THR A 87 5.16 -10.59 13.64
CA THR A 87 3.80 -10.84 14.11
C THR A 87 2.94 -9.70 13.60
N PRO A 88 1.99 -9.96 12.68
CA PRO A 88 1.03 -8.94 12.29
C PRO A 88 0.20 -8.54 13.51
N SER A 89 0.10 -7.24 13.78
CA SER A 89 -0.58 -6.71 14.97
C SER A 89 -2.10 -6.72 14.88
N ASP A 90 -2.67 -7.07 13.75
CA ASP A 90 -4.08 -6.87 13.48
C ASP A 90 -4.87 -8.17 13.63
N ALA A 91 -5.51 -8.33 14.80
CA ALA A 91 -6.65 -9.22 14.94
C ALA A 91 -7.80 -8.66 14.09
N VAL A 92 -7.92 -9.12 12.85
CA VAL A 92 -8.94 -8.66 11.93
C VAL A 92 -10.23 -9.43 12.21
N SER A 93 -11.19 -8.80 12.87
CA SER A 93 -12.46 -9.42 13.27
C SER A 93 -13.35 -9.87 12.10
N TYR A 94 -13.04 -9.45 10.88
CA TYR A 94 -13.84 -9.75 9.67
C TYR A 94 -13.15 -10.69 8.68
N ALA A 95 -11.96 -11.21 8.99
CA ALA A 95 -11.22 -12.09 8.11
C ALA A 95 -11.51 -13.57 8.40
N THR A 96 -11.61 -14.38 7.36
CA THR A 96 -11.67 -15.84 7.54
C THR A 96 -10.31 -16.38 7.98
N HIS A 97 -10.28 -17.44 8.81
CA HIS A 97 -9.03 -18.11 9.19
C HIS A 97 -8.20 -18.53 7.97
N ARG A 98 -8.86 -18.94 6.90
CA ARG A 98 -8.21 -19.32 5.66
C ARG A 98 -7.47 -18.14 5.00
N ASP A 99 -8.10 -16.97 4.98
CA ASP A 99 -7.48 -15.77 4.38
C ASP A 99 -6.33 -15.26 5.25
N ILE A 100 -6.51 -15.28 6.58
CA ILE A 100 -5.43 -14.93 7.53
C ILE A 100 -4.23 -15.85 7.31
N HIS A 101 -4.43 -17.15 7.26
CA HIS A 101 -3.34 -18.12 7.05
C HIS A 101 -2.62 -17.89 5.71
N LYS A 102 -3.35 -17.62 4.62
CA LYS A 102 -2.76 -17.32 3.30
C LYS A 102 -1.91 -16.06 3.33
N VAL A 103 -2.40 -15.01 3.99
CA VAL A 103 -1.68 -13.74 4.14
C VAL A 103 -0.42 -13.92 4.97
N GLN A 104 -0.51 -14.63 6.08
CA GLN A 104 0.64 -14.96 6.94
C GLN A 104 1.69 -15.79 6.19
N SER A 105 1.27 -16.80 5.43
CA SER A 105 2.17 -17.62 4.61
C SER A 105 2.87 -16.78 3.54
N ALA A 106 2.15 -15.91 2.83
CA ALA A 106 2.72 -15.02 1.85
C ALA A 106 3.73 -14.04 2.48
N ASN A 107 3.39 -13.46 3.64
CA ASN A 107 4.28 -12.60 4.40
C ASN A 107 5.56 -13.34 4.83
N ALA A 108 5.43 -14.55 5.35
CA ALA A 108 6.57 -15.38 5.79
C ALA A 108 7.49 -15.74 4.62
N SER A 109 6.92 -16.14 3.47
CA SER A 109 7.67 -16.47 2.26
C SER A 109 8.44 -15.25 1.73
N PHE A 110 7.79 -14.09 1.65
CA PHE A 110 8.45 -12.86 1.23
C PHE A 110 9.56 -12.45 2.21
N ARG A 111 9.33 -12.53 3.52
CA ARG A 111 10.36 -12.27 4.53
C ARG A 111 11.58 -13.17 4.39
N SER A 112 11.36 -14.46 4.12
CA SER A 112 12.45 -15.43 3.91
C SER A 112 13.30 -15.08 2.67
N MET A 113 12.63 -14.74 1.57
CA MET A 113 13.28 -14.28 0.34
C MET A 113 14.10 -13.01 0.57
N VAL A 114 13.52 -11.99 1.24
CA VAL A 114 14.22 -10.73 1.54
C VAL A 114 15.45 -10.97 2.40
N LYS A 115 15.37 -11.80 3.45
CA LYS A 115 16.55 -12.13 4.26
C LYS A 115 17.67 -12.70 3.41
N ARG A 116 17.37 -13.59 2.47
CA ARG A 116 18.37 -14.14 1.55
C ARG A 116 18.96 -13.05 0.66
N LEU A 117 18.18 -12.04 0.25
CA LEU A 117 18.74 -10.89 -0.49
C LEU A 117 19.76 -10.08 0.34
N PHE A 118 19.60 -10.06 1.67
CA PHE A 118 20.56 -9.40 2.58
C PHE A 118 21.80 -10.25 2.86
N GLU A 119 21.67 -11.58 2.87
CA GLU A 119 22.73 -12.53 3.27
C GLU A 119 23.59 -12.98 2.08
N ASP A 120 23.07 -12.97 0.85
CA ASP A 120 23.68 -13.54 -0.35
C ASP A 120 23.72 -12.52 -1.49
N ASP A 121 24.88 -11.93 -1.72
CA ASP A 121 25.12 -10.90 -2.74
C ASP A 121 24.92 -11.41 -4.16
N GLU A 122 25.29 -12.66 -4.43
CA GLU A 122 25.14 -13.25 -5.76
C GLU A 122 23.66 -13.52 -6.05
N PHE A 123 22.97 -14.11 -5.08
CA PHE A 123 21.51 -14.28 -5.16
C PHE A 123 20.81 -12.95 -5.38
N ARG A 124 21.18 -11.91 -4.60
CA ARG A 124 20.59 -10.58 -4.74
C ARG A 124 20.76 -10.03 -6.15
N LYS A 125 21.98 -10.05 -6.69
CA LYS A 125 22.25 -9.54 -8.05
C LYS A 125 21.41 -10.23 -9.11
N ASN A 126 21.35 -11.55 -9.05
CA ASN A 126 20.60 -12.36 -10.01
C ASN A 126 19.08 -12.14 -9.85
N TYR A 127 18.58 -12.15 -8.61
CA TYR A 127 17.15 -11.94 -8.31
C TYR A 127 16.67 -10.56 -8.75
N MET A 128 17.41 -9.51 -8.41
CA MET A 128 17.06 -8.13 -8.77
C MET A 128 17.08 -7.90 -10.28
N LYS A 129 18.01 -8.56 -10.99
CA LYS A 129 18.14 -8.41 -12.45
C LYS A 129 17.05 -9.16 -13.22
N GLU A 130 16.71 -10.36 -12.80
CA GLU A 130 15.87 -11.26 -13.59
C GLU A 130 14.48 -11.49 -12.97
N GLN A 131 14.42 -11.84 -11.69
CA GLN A 131 13.18 -12.28 -11.05
C GLN A 131 12.25 -11.14 -10.69
N VAL A 132 12.79 -9.99 -10.27
CA VAL A 132 11.96 -8.82 -9.92
C VAL A 132 11.12 -8.35 -11.10
N ALA A 133 11.66 -8.35 -12.31
CA ALA A 133 10.92 -7.97 -13.51
C ALA A 133 9.80 -8.98 -13.84
N LEU A 134 10.03 -10.27 -13.57
CA LEU A 134 9.06 -11.34 -13.85
C LEU A 134 7.96 -11.40 -12.79
N GLU A 135 8.32 -11.35 -11.50
CA GLU A 135 7.39 -11.56 -10.40
C GLU A 135 6.68 -10.27 -9.95
N TYR A 136 7.40 -9.13 -9.98
CA TYR A 136 6.94 -7.82 -9.49
C TYR A 136 6.91 -6.73 -10.56
N GLY A 137 7.02 -7.11 -11.83
CA GLY A 137 7.00 -6.21 -12.98
C GLY A 137 5.59 -5.71 -13.32
N GLU A 138 5.41 -5.31 -14.58
CA GLU A 138 4.17 -4.64 -15.04
C GLU A 138 2.88 -5.45 -14.78
N PRO A 139 2.82 -6.78 -14.98
CA PRO A 139 1.59 -7.54 -14.69
C PRO A 139 1.21 -7.51 -13.20
N PHE A 140 2.23 -7.50 -12.32
CA PHE A 140 2.03 -7.40 -10.88
C PHE A 140 1.49 -6.02 -10.49
N VAL A 141 2.08 -4.95 -11.01
CA VAL A 141 1.64 -3.57 -10.73
C VAL A 141 0.24 -3.32 -11.30
N ALA A 142 -0.08 -3.84 -12.48
CA ALA A 142 -1.42 -3.77 -13.05
C ALA A 142 -2.47 -4.49 -12.19
N MET A 143 -2.09 -5.58 -11.53
CA MET A 143 -2.97 -6.25 -10.55
C MET A 143 -3.21 -5.37 -9.31
N LEU A 144 -2.18 -4.67 -8.79
CA LEU A 144 -2.34 -3.71 -7.69
C LEU A 144 -3.24 -2.54 -8.11
N GLU A 145 -3.06 -2.05 -9.32
CA GLU A 145 -3.88 -0.98 -9.91
C GLU A 145 -5.36 -1.38 -9.96
N LYS A 146 -5.65 -2.60 -10.41
CA LYS A 146 -7.03 -3.13 -10.41
C LYS A 146 -7.63 -3.17 -9.00
N LEU A 147 -6.87 -3.64 -8.00
CA LEU A 147 -7.34 -3.70 -6.62
C LEU A 147 -7.57 -2.31 -6.02
N LEU A 148 -6.67 -1.36 -6.28
CA LEU A 148 -6.85 0.03 -5.85
C LEU A 148 -8.09 0.63 -6.50
N ARG A 149 -8.30 0.43 -7.79
CA ARG A 149 -9.49 0.91 -8.50
C ARG A 149 -10.80 0.41 -7.87
N GLU A 150 -10.86 -0.88 -7.53
CA GLU A 150 -12.03 -1.45 -6.84
C GLU A 150 -12.30 -0.75 -5.51
N LEU A 151 -11.25 -0.51 -4.72
CA LEU A 151 -11.37 0.23 -3.46
C LEU A 151 -11.89 1.64 -3.69
N LEU A 152 -11.29 2.38 -4.62
CA LEU A 152 -11.67 3.78 -4.89
C LEU A 152 -13.11 3.91 -5.40
N VAL A 153 -13.58 2.97 -6.22
CA VAL A 153 -15.00 2.94 -6.66
C VAL A 153 -15.93 2.71 -5.47
N ARG A 154 -15.61 1.79 -4.56
CA ARG A 154 -16.39 1.54 -3.35
C ARG A 154 -16.38 2.73 -2.40
N LEU A 155 -15.21 3.35 -2.22
CA LEU A 155 -15.06 4.56 -1.42
C LEU A 155 -15.92 5.70 -1.96
N ASN A 156 -15.86 5.97 -3.26
CA ASN A 156 -16.68 7.00 -3.91
C ASN A 156 -18.18 6.72 -3.75
N THR A 157 -18.60 5.47 -3.87
CA THR A 157 -19.99 5.07 -3.66
C THR A 157 -20.42 5.26 -2.21
N ALA A 158 -19.56 4.98 -1.24
CA ALA A 158 -19.85 5.19 0.18
C ALA A 158 -19.94 6.67 0.53
N LEU A 159 -19.06 7.50 -0.02
CA LEU A 159 -19.08 8.96 0.16
C LEU A 159 -20.31 9.62 -0.47
N SER A 160 -20.82 9.08 -1.58
CA SER A 160 -22.01 9.60 -2.28
C SER A 160 -23.33 9.24 -1.58
N LYS A 161 -23.35 8.16 -0.81
CA LYS A 161 -24.53 7.74 -0.04
C LYS A 161 -24.42 8.34 1.35
N ASN A 162 -25.21 9.33 1.72
CA ASN A 162 -25.35 10.08 2.99
C ASN A 162 -24.92 9.41 4.33
N ASN A 163 -24.31 8.23 4.32
CA ASN A 163 -23.65 7.57 5.45
C ASN A 163 -22.24 8.13 5.73
N SER A 164 -21.89 9.22 5.05
CA SER A 164 -20.54 9.80 5.06
C SER A 164 -20.14 10.42 6.41
N LYS A 165 -21.08 10.82 7.27
CA LYS A 165 -20.74 11.55 8.50
C LYS A 165 -19.78 10.79 9.43
N GLN A 166 -20.01 9.49 9.66
CA GLN A 166 -19.14 8.70 10.54
C GLN A 166 -17.79 8.40 9.89
N LEU A 167 -17.79 8.08 8.59
CA LEU A 167 -16.57 7.85 7.82
C LEU A 167 -15.73 9.13 7.75
N MET A 168 -16.37 10.28 7.59
CA MET A 168 -15.75 11.58 7.51
C MET A 168 -15.11 12.03 8.82
N ILE A 169 -15.82 11.90 9.95
CA ILE A 169 -15.31 12.24 11.28
C ILE A 169 -14.10 11.36 11.64
N ALA A 170 -14.11 10.10 11.21
CA ALA A 170 -13.02 9.19 11.49
C ALA A 170 -11.80 9.46 10.59
N LEU A 171 -11.99 9.80 9.32
CA LEU A 171 -10.91 10.20 8.40
C LEU A 171 -10.25 11.51 8.81
N GLU A 172 -11.01 12.49 9.35
CA GLU A 172 -10.46 13.73 9.92
C GLU A 172 -9.44 13.50 11.04
N ARG A 173 -9.64 12.46 11.84
CA ARG A 173 -8.74 12.13 12.95
C ARG A 173 -7.42 11.48 12.49
N TYR A 174 -7.38 10.89 11.28
CA TYR A 174 -6.26 10.08 10.80
C TYR A 174 -5.56 10.68 9.58
N LEU A 175 -6.15 11.65 8.90
CA LEU A 175 -5.45 12.47 7.93
C LEU A 175 -4.82 13.66 8.69
N PRO A 176 -3.55 13.57 9.16
CA PRO A 176 -2.85 14.77 9.53
C PRO A 176 -2.86 15.64 8.27
N CYS A 177 -3.19 16.92 8.46
CA CYS A 177 -3.16 17.92 7.41
C CYS A 177 -1.87 17.74 6.60
N THR A 178 -1.93 16.98 5.52
CA THR A 178 -0.86 16.98 4.53
C THR A 178 -1.00 18.34 3.88
N GLN A 179 -0.27 19.32 4.41
CA GLN A 179 0.10 20.47 3.62
C GLN A 179 0.68 19.87 2.34
N VAL A 180 -0.10 19.96 1.27
CA VAL A 180 0.39 19.73 -0.07
C VAL A 180 1.47 20.78 -0.22
N ASP A 181 2.72 20.32 -0.22
CA ASP A 181 3.84 21.17 -0.58
C ASP A 181 3.53 21.61 -2.02
N ASP A 182 3.20 22.88 -2.21
CA ASP A 182 2.85 23.51 -3.50
C ASP A 182 4.02 23.53 -4.51
N SER A 183 5.04 22.72 -4.28
CA SER A 183 6.23 22.56 -5.11
C SER A 183 6.16 21.40 -6.11
N ILE A 184 4.97 20.88 -6.45
CA ILE A 184 4.85 20.03 -7.64
C ILE A 184 4.80 20.97 -8.84
N ASP A 185 6.00 21.27 -9.35
CA ASP A 185 6.22 21.94 -10.62
C ASP A 185 5.43 21.23 -11.74
N MET A 186 4.33 21.84 -12.17
CA MET A 186 3.50 21.43 -13.29
C MET A 186 4.10 21.88 -14.62
N SER A 187 5.42 21.72 -14.78
CA SER A 187 6.07 21.91 -16.06
C SER A 187 6.09 20.60 -16.82
N LEU A 188 5.39 20.60 -17.94
CA LEU A 188 5.32 19.56 -18.98
C LEU A 188 6.68 19.12 -19.51
#